data_a53758216fb4117203be3003a5ecbc91
#
_entry.id   a53758216fb4117203be3003a5ecbc91
#
_cell.length_a   1.000
_cell.length_b   1.000
_cell.length_c   1.000
_cell.angle_alpha   90.00
_cell.angle_beta   90.00
_cell.angle_gamma   90.00
#
_symmetry.space_group_name_H-M   'P 1'
#
loop_
_entity.id
_entity.type
_entity.pdbx_description
1 polymer ?
#
loop_
_entity_poly.entity_id
_entity_poly.type
_entity_poly.pdbx_seq_one_letter_code
_entity_poly.pdbx_strand_id
1 'polypeptide(L)'
;MVIRSLLVVSALLALSLAGCTRGSDGAPSGTPLEVKGLRVELPAGWKSVPPSSSMRAAQVMIEGPGGPAELAVFHFGAGQGGDVEANIQRWMAQITPDAGTTPQREVFESNGLRITWIDAEGTLQGNSMGMGPATSQAGSRLLGAVVEGDGGPWFFKATGPDSTLAPQRLAFRGMLQRGQLAK
;
A
#
# COMPACT_ATOMS: atom_id res chain seq x y z
N MET A 1 -45.33 50.19 -58.58
CA MET A 1 -45.17 48.70 -58.67
C MET A 1 -43.82 48.39 -58.00
N VAL A 2 -43.84 48.01 -56.73
CA VAL A 2 -42.66 47.91 -55.90
C VAL A 2 -42.38 46.41 -55.63
N ILE A 3 -41.26 45.93 -56.14
CA ILE A 3 -40.81 44.54 -55.93
C ILE A 3 -39.95 44.51 -54.67
N ARG A 4 -40.43 43.80 -53.64
CA ARG A 4 -39.69 43.54 -52.43
C ARG A 4 -38.82 42.29 -52.61
N SER A 5 -37.50 42.48 -52.55
CA SER A 5 -36.54 41.40 -52.51
C SER A 5 -36.48 40.81 -51.12
N LEU A 6 -36.71 39.51 -51.00
CA LEU A 6 -36.57 38.72 -49.77
C LEU A 6 -35.11 38.21 -49.67
N LEU A 7 -34.41 38.71 -48.71
CA LEU A 7 -33.07 38.18 -48.33
C LEU A 7 -33.26 36.99 -47.37
N VAL A 8 -32.92 35.80 -47.88
CA VAL A 8 -32.83 34.58 -47.06
C VAL A 8 -31.44 34.54 -46.40
N VAL A 9 -31.42 34.74 -45.07
CA VAL A 9 -30.22 34.58 -44.29
C VAL A 9 -30.14 33.13 -43.82
N SER A 10 -29.26 32.33 -44.42
CA SER A 10 -28.95 30.96 -43.98
C SER A 10 -28.00 31.04 -42.78
N ALA A 11 -28.50 30.74 -41.60
CA ALA A 11 -27.69 30.55 -40.43
C ALA A 11 -27.09 29.14 -40.43
N LEU A 12 -25.77 29.05 -40.67
CA LEU A 12 -25.00 27.81 -40.44
C LEU A 12 -24.83 27.62 -38.94
N LEU A 13 -25.50 26.59 -38.39
CA LEU A 13 -25.31 26.13 -37.01
C LEU A 13 -24.06 25.24 -36.95
N ALA A 14 -22.95 25.80 -36.53
CA ALA A 14 -21.72 25.02 -36.27
C ALA A 14 -21.90 24.19 -34.99
N LEU A 15 -22.08 22.88 -35.15
CA LEU A 15 -22.16 21.90 -34.07
C LEU A 15 -20.75 21.64 -33.58
N SER A 16 -20.35 22.31 -32.51
CA SER A 16 -19.08 22.04 -31.81
C SER A 16 -19.17 20.69 -31.07
N LEU A 17 -18.56 19.65 -31.63
CA LEU A 17 -18.30 18.41 -30.90
C LEU A 17 -17.24 18.71 -29.82
N ALA A 18 -17.70 18.98 -28.61
CA ALA A 18 -16.84 18.93 -27.44
C ALA A 18 -16.39 17.46 -27.24
N GLY A 19 -15.23 17.14 -27.78
CA GLY A 19 -14.55 15.88 -27.47
C GLY A 19 -14.22 15.84 -25.98
N CYS A 20 -14.98 15.01 -25.22
CA CYS A 20 -14.54 14.60 -23.89
C CYS A 20 -13.25 13.80 -24.06
N THR A 21 -12.11 14.46 -23.93
CA THR A 21 -10.87 13.76 -23.63
C THR A 21 -11.09 13.08 -22.27
N ARG A 22 -11.33 11.74 -22.30
CA ARG A 22 -11.14 10.92 -21.10
C ARG A 22 -9.72 11.20 -20.66
N GLY A 23 -9.59 12.00 -19.60
CA GLY A 23 -8.37 12.05 -18.85
C GLY A 23 -8.05 10.61 -18.47
N SER A 24 -6.97 10.07 -19.00
CA SER A 24 -6.36 8.88 -18.42
C SER A 24 -6.08 9.27 -16.98
N ASP A 25 -6.85 8.73 -16.05
CA ASP A 25 -6.52 8.76 -14.64
C ASP A 25 -5.15 8.07 -14.52
N GLY A 26 -4.10 8.88 -14.70
CA GLY A 26 -2.74 8.48 -14.45
C GLY A 26 -2.68 8.15 -12.97
N ALA A 27 -2.87 6.87 -12.63
CA ALA A 27 -2.45 6.38 -11.34
C ALA A 27 -1.03 6.90 -11.14
N PRO A 28 -0.72 7.51 -9.98
CA PRO A 28 0.64 8.00 -9.74
C PRO A 28 1.59 6.85 -10.02
N SER A 29 2.47 7.03 -11.00
CA SER A 29 3.46 6.03 -11.41
C SER A 29 4.37 5.76 -10.21
N GLY A 30 4.05 4.71 -9.48
CA GLY A 30 4.84 4.26 -8.35
C GLY A 30 6.17 3.66 -8.84
N THR A 31 7.15 3.62 -7.97
CA THR A 31 8.40 2.93 -8.25
C THR A 31 8.16 1.42 -8.23
N PRO A 32 8.46 0.67 -9.30
CA PRO A 32 8.28 -0.77 -9.30
C PRO A 32 9.24 -1.42 -8.29
N LEU A 33 8.72 -2.37 -7.53
CA LEU A 33 9.46 -3.22 -6.62
C LEU A 33 9.12 -4.67 -6.95
N GLU A 34 10.14 -5.44 -7.32
CA GLU A 34 10.01 -6.87 -7.51
C GLU A 34 10.67 -7.62 -6.36
N VAL A 35 9.91 -8.52 -5.73
CA VAL A 35 10.36 -9.29 -4.57
C VAL A 35 10.06 -10.77 -4.83
N LYS A 36 11.10 -11.51 -5.23
CA LYS A 36 11.00 -12.98 -5.38
C LYS A 36 9.77 -13.42 -6.19
N GLY A 37 9.58 -12.81 -7.37
CA GLY A 37 8.48 -13.12 -8.27
C GLY A 37 7.15 -12.41 -8.00
N LEU A 38 7.03 -11.63 -6.93
CA LEU A 38 5.92 -10.71 -6.71
C LEU A 38 6.33 -9.31 -7.14
N ARG A 39 5.55 -8.68 -8.00
CA ARG A 39 5.72 -7.29 -8.43
C ARG A 39 4.65 -6.41 -7.82
N VAL A 40 5.08 -5.34 -7.16
CA VAL A 40 4.21 -4.27 -6.64
C VAL A 40 4.73 -2.91 -7.11
N GLU A 41 3.88 -1.89 -7.07
CA GLU A 41 4.28 -0.50 -7.32
C GLU A 41 4.22 0.27 -6.01
N LEU A 42 5.40 0.72 -5.55
CA LEU A 42 5.50 1.51 -4.32
C LEU A 42 4.72 2.82 -4.47
N PRO A 43 3.96 3.23 -3.46
CA PRO A 43 3.33 4.55 -3.45
C PRO A 43 4.35 5.67 -3.62
N ALA A 44 3.91 6.82 -4.15
CA ALA A 44 4.75 7.99 -4.31
C ALA A 44 5.39 8.40 -2.97
N GLY A 45 6.66 8.72 -3.00
CA GLY A 45 7.45 9.12 -1.81
C GLY A 45 8.02 7.97 -0.99
N TRP A 46 7.62 6.71 -1.26
CA TRP A 46 8.23 5.55 -0.63
C TRP A 46 9.56 5.21 -1.33
N LYS A 47 10.60 4.93 -0.55
CA LYS A 47 11.95 4.73 -1.07
C LYS A 47 12.47 3.34 -0.75
N SER A 48 12.74 2.53 -1.77
CA SER A 48 13.46 1.28 -1.59
C SER A 48 14.89 1.56 -1.13
N VAL A 49 15.33 0.84 -0.11
CA VAL A 49 16.68 0.94 0.45
C VAL A 49 17.28 -0.46 0.60
N PRO A 50 18.60 -0.59 0.74
CA PRO A 50 19.23 -1.87 1.00
C PRO A 50 18.67 -2.50 2.28
N PRO A 51 18.31 -3.80 2.27
CA PRO A 51 17.81 -4.48 3.46
C PRO A 51 18.84 -4.50 4.58
N SER A 52 18.42 -4.18 5.81
CA SER A 52 19.29 -4.17 7.00
C SER A 52 19.59 -5.57 7.55
N SER A 53 19.01 -6.62 6.99
CA SER A 53 19.33 -8.02 7.32
C SER A 53 19.07 -8.94 6.12
N SER A 54 19.79 -10.07 6.09
CA SER A 54 19.65 -11.09 5.04
C SER A 54 18.28 -11.79 5.05
N MET A 55 17.50 -11.69 6.12
CA MET A 55 16.16 -12.25 6.20
C MET A 55 15.12 -11.41 5.47
N ARG A 56 15.42 -10.12 5.20
CA ARG A 56 14.53 -9.21 4.48
C ARG A 56 14.75 -9.36 2.99
N ALA A 57 13.71 -9.69 2.25
CA ALA A 57 13.75 -9.71 0.80
C ALA A 57 13.72 -8.30 0.19
N ALA A 58 13.09 -7.33 0.88
CA ALA A 58 13.15 -5.91 0.54
C ALA A 58 12.93 -5.05 1.79
N GLN A 59 13.34 -3.80 1.70
CA GLN A 59 13.13 -2.78 2.73
C GLN A 59 12.78 -1.45 2.07
N VAL A 60 11.81 -0.74 2.63
CA VAL A 60 11.33 0.54 2.10
C VAL A 60 11.20 1.53 3.25
N MET A 61 11.70 2.74 3.05
CA MET A 61 11.53 3.86 3.97
C MET A 61 10.35 4.72 3.53
N ILE A 62 9.57 5.14 4.50
CA ILE A 62 8.36 5.95 4.33
C ILE A 62 8.55 7.20 5.19
N GLU A 63 8.79 8.33 4.55
CA GLU A 63 8.94 9.61 5.23
C GLU A 63 7.56 10.19 5.58
N GLY A 64 7.48 10.87 6.74
CA GLY A 64 6.25 11.53 7.16
C GLY A 64 6.44 12.45 8.36
N PRO A 65 5.37 13.14 8.78
CA PRO A 65 5.47 14.20 9.80
C PRO A 65 5.88 13.69 11.19
N GLY A 66 5.64 12.41 11.47
CA GLY A 66 6.05 11.79 12.74
C GLY A 66 7.48 11.26 12.76
N GLY A 67 8.21 11.44 11.66
CA GLY A 67 9.50 10.79 11.43
C GLY A 67 9.36 9.58 10.51
N PRO A 68 10.47 8.91 10.17
CA PRO A 68 10.48 7.80 9.22
C PRO A 68 9.75 6.57 9.77
N ALA A 69 9.04 5.88 8.89
CA ALA A 69 8.53 4.54 9.10
C ALA A 69 9.24 3.56 8.15
N GLU A 70 9.24 2.29 8.51
CA GLU A 70 9.90 1.25 7.74
C GLU A 70 8.90 0.18 7.31
N LEU A 71 8.94 -0.20 6.03
CA LEU A 71 8.30 -1.41 5.53
C LEU A 71 9.39 -2.46 5.27
N ALA A 72 9.31 -3.58 5.98
CA ALA A 72 10.10 -4.78 5.73
C ALA A 72 9.27 -5.80 4.95
N VAL A 73 9.85 -6.39 3.92
CA VAL A 73 9.25 -7.48 3.16
C VAL A 73 10.08 -8.74 3.37
N PHE A 74 9.41 -9.85 3.70
CA PHE A 74 10.04 -11.15 3.87
C PHE A 74 9.43 -12.15 2.89
N HIS A 75 10.25 -13.10 2.46
CA HIS A 75 9.83 -14.21 1.63
C HIS A 75 10.75 -15.40 1.91
N PHE A 76 10.17 -16.53 2.23
CA PHE A 76 10.92 -17.75 2.61
C PHE A 76 10.77 -18.87 1.62
N GLY A 77 9.99 -18.67 0.55
CA GLY A 77 9.69 -19.69 -0.45
C GLY A 77 8.36 -20.40 -0.20
N ALA A 78 7.95 -21.20 -1.17
CA ALA A 78 6.70 -21.95 -1.13
C ALA A 78 6.65 -22.90 0.09
N GLY A 79 5.54 -22.86 0.82
CA GLY A 79 5.33 -23.68 2.02
C GLY A 79 6.19 -23.29 3.23
N GLN A 80 6.93 -22.17 3.14
CA GLN A 80 7.78 -21.67 4.22
C GLN A 80 7.22 -20.38 4.81
N GLY A 81 7.76 -19.94 5.96
CA GLY A 81 7.35 -18.69 6.63
C GLY A 81 6.24 -18.90 7.67
N GLY A 82 5.72 -20.09 7.79
CA GLY A 82 4.70 -20.46 8.78
C GLY A 82 3.27 -20.09 8.35
N ASP A 83 2.33 -20.42 9.21
CA ASP A 83 0.90 -20.19 9.01
C ASP A 83 0.56 -18.70 9.02
N VAL A 84 -0.38 -18.28 8.16
CA VAL A 84 -0.81 -16.89 8.02
C VAL A 84 -1.36 -16.34 9.33
N GLU A 85 -2.23 -17.10 9.98
CA GLU A 85 -2.87 -16.68 11.23
C GLU A 85 -1.84 -16.51 12.35
N ALA A 86 -0.90 -17.44 12.48
CA ALA A 86 0.16 -17.36 13.48
C ALA A 86 1.05 -16.12 13.26
N ASN A 87 1.34 -15.75 12.00
CA ASN A 87 2.08 -14.53 11.68
C ASN A 87 1.29 -13.26 12.05
N ILE A 88 0.01 -13.22 11.70
CA ILE A 88 -0.88 -12.09 12.05
C ILE A 88 -0.96 -11.92 13.58
N GLN A 89 -1.20 -13.00 14.32
CA GLN A 89 -1.25 -12.96 15.79
C GLN A 89 0.06 -12.49 16.40
N ARG A 90 1.21 -12.96 15.90
CA ARG A 90 2.52 -12.52 16.34
C ARG A 90 2.76 -11.03 16.09
N TRP A 91 2.28 -10.48 14.98
CA TRP A 91 2.39 -9.05 14.70
C TRP A 91 1.45 -8.23 15.59
N MET A 92 0.22 -8.69 15.77
CA MET A 92 -0.75 -8.05 16.67
C MET A 92 -0.26 -8.03 18.12
N ALA A 93 0.45 -9.05 18.57
CA ALA A 93 1.05 -9.07 19.90
C ALA A 93 2.20 -8.06 20.10
N GLN A 94 2.71 -7.45 19.00
CA GLN A 94 3.76 -6.42 19.06
C GLN A 94 3.21 -5.01 19.26
N ILE A 95 1.91 -4.80 19.14
CA ILE A 95 1.28 -3.50 19.35
C ILE A 95 0.16 -3.62 20.35
N THR A 96 0.21 -2.80 21.39
CA THR A 96 -0.89 -2.67 22.37
C THR A 96 -1.81 -1.57 21.85
N PRO A 97 -3.05 -1.86 21.45
CA PRO A 97 -3.98 -0.86 20.94
C PRO A 97 -4.24 0.25 21.95
N ASP A 98 -4.38 1.48 21.48
CA ASP A 98 -4.78 2.60 22.32
C ASP A 98 -6.25 2.46 22.76
N ALA A 99 -6.60 3.08 23.88
CA ALA A 99 -7.97 3.02 24.41
C ALA A 99 -8.98 3.55 23.38
N GLY A 100 -10.00 2.76 23.11
CA GLY A 100 -11.05 3.10 22.15
C GLY A 100 -10.71 2.80 20.69
N THR A 101 -9.54 2.28 20.38
CA THR A 101 -9.18 1.83 19.03
C THR A 101 -9.44 0.33 18.87
N THR A 102 -9.79 -0.07 17.67
CA THR A 102 -9.98 -1.48 17.32
C THR A 102 -9.13 -1.80 16.10
N PRO A 103 -8.19 -2.74 16.22
CA PRO A 103 -7.41 -3.18 15.07
C PRO A 103 -8.31 -3.69 13.95
N GLN A 104 -7.96 -3.34 12.72
CA GLN A 104 -8.70 -3.76 11.54
C GLN A 104 -8.02 -4.96 10.90
N ARG A 105 -8.83 -5.85 10.36
CA ARG A 105 -8.39 -6.98 9.56
C ARG A 105 -9.34 -7.16 8.38
N GLU A 106 -8.75 -7.40 7.22
CA GLU A 106 -9.48 -7.68 5.99
C GLU A 106 -8.80 -8.82 5.24
N VAL A 107 -9.60 -9.65 4.57
CA VAL A 107 -9.10 -10.64 3.62
C VAL A 107 -9.77 -10.36 2.28
N PHE A 108 -8.98 -10.21 1.23
CA PHE A 108 -9.47 -9.98 -0.11
C PHE A 108 -8.59 -10.69 -1.15
N GLU A 109 -9.12 -10.85 -2.36
CA GLU A 109 -8.41 -11.45 -3.47
C GLU A 109 -8.23 -10.42 -4.60
N SER A 110 -7.07 -10.43 -5.22
CA SER A 110 -6.78 -9.58 -6.39
C SER A 110 -5.67 -10.22 -7.23
N ASN A 111 -5.84 -10.23 -8.55
CA ASN A 111 -4.87 -10.74 -9.52
C ASN A 111 -4.40 -12.18 -9.23
N GLY A 112 -5.29 -13.04 -8.70
CA GLY A 112 -4.97 -14.42 -8.31
C GLY A 112 -4.18 -14.54 -7.00
N LEU A 113 -3.99 -13.46 -6.27
CA LEU A 113 -3.37 -13.42 -4.95
C LEU A 113 -4.45 -13.30 -3.87
N ARG A 114 -4.28 -14.03 -2.76
CA ARG A 114 -5.07 -13.87 -1.55
C ARG A 114 -4.29 -13.00 -0.57
N ILE A 115 -4.89 -11.92 -0.11
CA ILE A 115 -4.25 -10.94 0.76
C ILE A 115 -4.98 -10.90 2.11
N THR A 116 -4.25 -11.20 3.19
CA THR A 116 -4.70 -10.94 4.56
C THR A 116 -4.01 -9.67 5.04
N TRP A 117 -4.79 -8.60 5.22
CA TRP A 117 -4.31 -7.28 5.61
C TRP A 117 -4.72 -6.93 7.03
N ILE A 118 -3.84 -6.25 7.78
CA ILE A 118 -4.10 -5.73 9.13
C ILE A 118 -3.63 -4.30 9.28
N ASP A 119 -4.28 -3.58 10.18
CA ASP A 119 -3.98 -2.22 10.57
C ASP A 119 -4.27 -2.02 12.06
N ALA A 120 -3.26 -1.64 12.81
CA ALA A 120 -3.37 -1.41 14.25
C ALA A 120 -2.59 -0.16 14.65
N GLU A 121 -3.22 0.69 15.45
CA GLU A 121 -2.57 1.83 16.10
C GLU A 121 -2.46 1.60 17.61
N GLY A 122 -1.40 2.16 18.21
CA GLY A 122 -1.17 2.00 19.64
C GLY A 122 0.28 2.17 20.04
N THR A 123 0.65 1.46 21.10
CA THR A 123 2.03 1.39 21.59
C THR A 123 2.74 0.17 21.03
N LEU A 124 3.72 0.39 20.16
CA LEU A 124 4.58 -0.67 19.61
C LEU A 124 5.55 -1.13 20.67
N GLN A 125 5.58 -2.43 20.94
CA GLN A 125 6.50 -3.03 21.90
C GLN A 125 7.89 -3.18 21.28
N GLY A 126 8.90 -2.68 21.94
CA GLY A 126 10.28 -2.81 21.49
C GLY A 126 10.72 -4.28 21.47
N ASN A 127 11.48 -4.66 20.46
CA ASN A 127 12.07 -5.99 20.37
C ASN A 127 13.27 -6.07 21.33
N SER A 128 13.19 -6.91 22.33
CA SER A 128 14.28 -7.17 23.30
C SER A 128 15.42 -8.05 22.73
N MET A 129 15.53 -8.22 21.42
CA MET A 129 16.62 -9.01 20.81
C MET A 129 17.99 -8.30 20.78
N GLY A 130 18.09 -7.09 21.32
CA GLY A 130 19.35 -6.37 21.53
C GLY A 130 19.70 -6.27 23.02
N MET A 131 20.97 -5.99 23.35
CA MET A 131 21.49 -5.88 24.70
C MET A 131 21.01 -4.62 25.47
N GLY A 132 19.82 -4.11 25.18
CA GLY A 132 19.21 -2.95 25.84
C GLY A 132 17.78 -3.24 26.29
N PRO A 133 17.21 -2.39 27.18
CA PRO A 133 15.82 -2.51 27.57
C PRO A 133 14.93 -2.34 26.33
N ALA A 134 13.90 -3.19 26.19
CA ALA A 134 12.91 -3.04 25.15
C ALA A 134 12.21 -1.68 25.30
N THR A 135 12.41 -0.77 24.37
CA THR A 135 11.79 0.56 24.39
C THR A 135 10.46 0.50 23.67
N SER A 136 9.36 0.66 24.37
CA SER A 136 8.05 0.79 23.75
C SER A 136 7.89 2.19 23.12
N GLN A 137 7.18 2.27 22.00
CA GLN A 137 6.93 3.51 21.26
C GLN A 137 5.43 3.74 21.20
N ALA A 138 4.93 4.69 21.98
CA ALA A 138 3.55 5.14 21.91
C ALA A 138 3.30 5.93 20.62
N GLY A 139 2.03 6.06 20.20
CA GLY A 139 1.66 6.78 18.98
C GLY A 139 2.22 6.14 17.72
N SER A 140 2.29 4.81 17.71
CA SER A 140 2.79 4.00 16.60
C SER A 140 1.64 3.36 15.83
N ARG A 141 1.94 2.93 14.61
CA ARG A 141 1.07 2.11 13.78
C ARG A 141 1.81 0.92 13.20
N LEU A 142 1.10 -0.18 13.09
CA LEU A 142 1.52 -1.38 12.38
C LEU A 142 0.54 -1.62 11.23
N LEU A 143 1.06 -1.60 9.99
CA LEU A 143 0.37 -2.08 8.81
C LEU A 143 1.02 -3.40 8.39
N GLY A 144 0.24 -4.46 8.32
CA GLY A 144 0.73 -5.78 7.95
C GLY A 144 -0.06 -6.39 6.81
N ALA A 145 0.58 -7.22 6.02
CA ALA A 145 -0.11 -8.07 5.07
C ALA A 145 0.65 -9.36 4.80
N VAL A 146 -0.10 -10.44 4.65
CA VAL A 146 0.40 -11.67 4.06
C VAL A 146 -0.24 -11.81 2.70
N VAL A 147 0.58 -11.92 1.65
CA VAL A 147 0.16 -12.12 0.27
C VAL A 147 0.48 -13.54 -0.10
N GLU A 148 -0.55 -14.34 -0.38
CA GLU A 148 -0.44 -15.74 -0.76
C GLU A 148 -0.64 -15.88 -2.27
N GLY A 149 0.19 -16.72 -2.89
CA GLY A 149 0.14 -17.02 -4.32
C GLY A 149 1.20 -18.04 -4.70
N ASP A 150 1.30 -18.37 -5.99
CA ASP A 150 2.31 -19.26 -6.50
C ASP A 150 3.71 -18.72 -6.22
N GLY A 151 4.56 -19.55 -5.64
CA GLY A 151 5.94 -19.19 -5.27
C GLY A 151 6.14 -18.81 -3.81
N GLY A 152 5.09 -18.64 -3.01
CA GLY A 152 5.27 -18.43 -1.58
C GLY A 152 4.14 -17.77 -0.88
N PRO A 153 4.26 -17.46 0.41
CA PRO A 153 3.74 -16.22 0.97
C PRO A 153 4.81 -15.12 1.01
N TRP A 154 4.39 -13.89 0.74
CA TRP A 154 5.17 -12.68 0.99
C TRP A 154 4.58 -11.95 2.20
N PHE A 155 5.45 -11.55 3.11
CA PHE A 155 5.08 -10.91 4.36
C PHE A 155 5.50 -9.45 4.32
N PHE A 156 4.55 -8.56 4.30
CA PHE A 156 4.74 -7.10 4.32
C PHE A 156 4.44 -6.59 5.72
N LYS A 157 5.38 -5.91 6.34
CA LYS A 157 5.18 -5.32 7.68
C LYS A 157 5.77 -3.92 7.72
N ALA A 158 4.91 -2.92 7.82
CA ALA A 158 5.30 -1.54 8.06
C ALA A 158 5.05 -1.18 9.52
N THR A 159 6.05 -0.54 10.14
CA THR A 159 5.96 -0.01 11.51
C THR A 159 6.60 1.36 11.59
N GLY A 160 6.06 2.23 12.43
CA GLY A 160 6.55 3.57 12.64
C GLY A 160 5.51 4.48 13.29
N PRO A 161 5.78 5.79 13.34
CA PRO A 161 4.86 6.75 13.93
C PRO A 161 3.48 6.72 13.24
N ASP A 162 2.42 6.78 14.05
CA ASP A 162 1.05 6.82 13.55
C ASP A 162 0.81 7.96 12.59
N SER A 163 1.27 9.16 12.91
CA SER A 163 1.14 10.33 12.05
C SER A 163 1.82 10.19 10.67
N THR A 164 2.79 9.27 10.54
CA THR A 164 3.40 8.91 9.25
C THR A 164 2.62 7.83 8.52
N LEU A 165 2.18 6.77 9.21
CA LEU A 165 1.56 5.61 8.58
C LEU A 165 0.04 5.72 8.40
N ALA A 166 -0.67 6.46 9.26
CA ALA A 166 -2.12 6.62 9.14
C ALA A 166 -2.55 7.18 7.77
N PRO A 167 -1.91 8.21 7.21
CA PRO A 167 -2.22 8.69 5.86
C PRO A 167 -1.89 7.67 4.75
N GLN A 168 -1.00 6.72 5.03
CA GLN A 168 -0.50 5.75 4.05
C GLN A 168 -1.33 4.45 3.99
N ARG A 169 -2.31 4.27 4.85
CA ARG A 169 -3.13 3.05 4.96
C ARG A 169 -3.73 2.62 3.63
N LEU A 170 -4.42 3.53 2.96
CA LEU A 170 -5.07 3.25 1.67
C LEU A 170 -4.05 3.04 0.55
N ALA A 171 -2.94 3.78 0.58
CA ALA A 171 -1.86 3.61 -0.39
C ALA A 171 -1.18 2.23 -0.24
N PHE A 172 -0.92 1.78 1.00
CA PHE A 172 -0.41 0.44 1.30
C PHE A 172 -1.36 -0.65 0.81
N ARG A 173 -2.65 -0.55 1.17
CA ARG A 173 -3.67 -1.50 0.72
C ARG A 173 -3.77 -1.54 -0.81
N GLY A 174 -3.82 -0.37 -1.46
CA GLY A 174 -3.90 -0.25 -2.92
C GLY A 174 -2.65 -0.79 -3.63
N MET A 175 -1.45 -0.64 -3.05
CA MET A 175 -0.22 -1.26 -3.55
C MET A 175 -0.37 -2.79 -3.61
N LEU A 176 -0.85 -3.41 -2.53
CA LEU A 176 -1.06 -4.86 -2.47
C LEU A 176 -2.15 -5.32 -3.45
N GLN A 177 -3.23 -4.56 -3.56
CA GLN A 177 -4.34 -4.87 -4.48
C GLN A 177 -3.91 -4.86 -5.95
N ARG A 178 -2.93 -4.04 -6.31
CA ARG A 178 -2.36 -4.00 -7.67
C ARG A 178 -1.18 -4.97 -7.85
N GLY A 179 -0.77 -5.66 -6.80
CA GLY A 179 0.28 -6.67 -6.85
C GLY A 179 -0.05 -7.80 -7.83
N GLN A 180 0.96 -8.32 -8.48
CA GLN A 180 0.83 -9.43 -9.44
C GLN A 180 2.11 -10.25 -9.49
N LEU A 181 1.97 -11.53 -9.82
CA LEU A 181 3.13 -12.38 -10.05
C LEU A 181 3.88 -11.92 -11.32
N ALA A 182 5.20 -11.87 -11.23
CA ALA A 182 6.05 -11.66 -12.39
C ALA A 182 5.90 -12.86 -13.33
N LYS A 183 5.80 -12.56 -14.64
CA LYS A 183 5.69 -13.59 -15.68
C LYS A 183 7.04 -14.18 -16.01
#